data_99f5bf2d13957216b6eaa1d1301f6569
#
_entry.id   99f5bf2d13957216b6eaa1d1301f6569
#
_cell.length_a   1.000
_cell.length_b   1.000
_cell.length_c   1.000
_cell.angle_alpha   90.00
_cell.angle_beta   90.00
_cell.angle_gamma   90.00
#
_symmetry.space_group_name_H-M   'P 1'
#
loop_
_entity.id
_entity.type
_entity.pdbx_description
1 polymer ?
#
loop_
_entity_poly.entity_id
_entity_poly.type
_entity_poly.pdbx_seq_one_letter_code
_entity_poly.pdbx_strand_id
1 'polypeptide(L)'
;MQLKRLRACPTAVDYRDALDTIPKTLEETYHQALDTIDVAHRQRVRQILIWLTTSHRELRSAEVAAVVAFPFVEDVLKICTSVLVTVIDGDTTETIKLAHFTVKEFLIICHVQDEIMHWYNFTVGLAHRCITEQAVDCLFGTSDSPETQMLIDYASEYWPEHA
;
A
#
# COMPACT_ATOMS: atom_id res chain seq x y z
N MET A 1 16.97 5.59 -2.68
CA MET A 1 17.22 6.13 -1.32
C MET A 1 18.59 5.73 -0.76
N GLN A 2 19.01 4.49 -0.85
CA GLN A 2 20.27 3.96 -0.28
C GLN A 2 21.53 4.64 -0.82
N LEU A 3 21.62 4.87 -2.14
CA LEU A 3 22.77 5.57 -2.75
C LEU A 3 22.96 7.02 -2.25
N LYS A 4 21.90 7.71 -1.83
CA LYS A 4 22.00 9.05 -1.24
C LYS A 4 22.61 9.00 0.16
N ARG A 5 22.29 7.96 0.96
CA ARG A 5 22.87 7.77 2.29
C ARG A 5 24.37 7.46 2.19
N LEU A 6 24.77 6.59 1.26
CA LEU A 6 26.19 6.26 1.02
C LEU A 6 27.00 7.47 0.56
N ARG A 7 26.43 8.35 -0.26
CA ARG A 7 27.10 9.59 -0.71
C ARG A 7 27.28 10.62 0.39
N ALA A 8 26.51 10.54 1.46
CA ALA A 8 26.54 11.49 2.57
C ALA A 8 27.45 11.04 3.72
N CYS A 9 28.14 9.90 3.62
CA CYS A 9 29.02 9.39 4.67
C CYS A 9 30.35 10.17 4.67
N PRO A 10 30.72 10.86 5.76
CA PRO A 10 31.91 11.69 5.82
C PRO A 10 33.20 10.90 6.08
N THR A 11 33.10 9.68 6.61
CA THR A 11 34.28 8.84 6.93
C THR A 11 34.17 7.43 6.36
N ALA A 12 35.32 6.73 6.26
CA ALA A 12 35.37 5.34 5.81
C ALA A 12 34.68 4.38 6.80
N VAL A 13 34.58 4.74 8.08
CA VAL A 13 33.86 3.97 9.09
C VAL A 13 32.37 4.12 8.88
N ASP A 14 31.88 5.36 8.72
CA ASP A 14 30.47 5.65 8.43
C ASP A 14 29.99 4.95 7.15
N TYR A 15 30.89 4.90 6.14
CA TYR A 15 30.58 4.21 4.88
C TYR A 15 30.43 2.70 5.08
N ARG A 16 31.30 2.09 5.91
CA ARG A 16 31.23 0.65 6.22
C ARG A 16 29.97 0.32 7.02
N ASP A 17 29.67 1.12 8.04
CA ASP A 17 28.48 0.96 8.87
C ASP A 17 27.20 1.14 8.02
N ALA A 18 27.20 2.10 7.08
CA ALA A 18 26.09 2.29 6.14
C ALA A 18 25.92 1.09 5.19
N LEU A 19 27.02 0.44 4.75
CA LEU A 19 26.95 -0.78 3.94
C LEU A 19 26.38 -1.96 4.73
N ASP A 20 26.77 -2.11 6.00
CA ASP A 20 26.28 -3.20 6.86
C ASP A 20 24.78 -3.05 7.20
N THR A 21 24.24 -1.83 7.11
CA THR A 21 22.79 -1.56 7.29
C THR A 21 21.96 -1.73 6.02
N ILE A 22 22.59 -2.02 4.87
CA ILE A 22 21.86 -2.28 3.63
C ILE A 22 21.16 -3.64 3.72
N PRO A 23 19.85 -3.71 3.48
CA PRO A 23 19.12 -4.97 3.46
C PRO A 23 19.72 -5.95 2.44
N LYS A 24 19.94 -7.18 2.86
CA LYS A 24 20.54 -8.24 2.02
C LYS A 24 19.49 -9.01 1.24
N THR A 25 18.23 -8.95 1.67
CA THR A 25 17.10 -9.61 1.02
C THR A 25 16.02 -8.62 0.63
N LEU A 26 15.12 -9.03 -0.27
CA LEU A 26 13.93 -8.25 -0.61
C LEU A 26 13.01 -8.09 0.60
N GLU A 27 12.85 -9.12 1.40
CA GLU A 27 12.05 -9.11 2.63
C GLU A 27 12.56 -8.06 3.62
N GLU A 28 13.86 -8.06 3.91
CA GLU A 28 14.48 -7.04 4.75
C GLU A 28 14.26 -5.62 4.19
N THR A 29 14.29 -5.48 2.85
CA THR A 29 14.01 -4.20 2.20
C THR A 29 12.57 -3.75 2.42
N TYR A 30 11.60 -4.67 2.33
CA TYR A 30 10.18 -4.38 2.57
C TYR A 30 9.93 -4.07 4.05
N HIS A 31 10.48 -4.85 4.98
CA HIS A 31 10.43 -4.56 6.41
C HIS A 31 10.94 -3.15 6.71
N GLN A 32 12.14 -2.83 6.23
CA GLN A 32 12.73 -1.52 6.45
C GLN A 32 11.87 -0.39 5.85
N ALA A 33 11.31 -0.59 4.66
CA ALA A 33 10.44 0.39 4.03
C ALA A 33 9.17 0.64 4.85
N LEU A 34 8.54 -0.41 5.36
CA LEU A 34 7.32 -0.35 6.17
C LEU A 34 7.57 0.22 7.57
N ASP A 35 8.71 -0.09 8.17
CA ASP A 35 9.10 0.42 9.49
C ASP A 35 9.38 1.92 9.49
N THR A 36 9.76 2.50 8.33
CA THR A 36 9.92 3.96 8.19
C THR A 36 8.60 4.72 8.19
N ILE A 37 7.47 4.03 8.04
CA ILE A 37 6.15 4.66 7.99
C ILE A 37 5.72 5.07 9.40
N ASP A 38 5.40 6.36 9.54
CA ASP A 38 4.90 6.93 10.79
C ASP A 38 3.66 6.17 11.30
N VAL A 39 3.62 5.92 12.61
CA VAL A 39 2.52 5.20 13.28
C VAL A 39 1.15 5.83 12.95
N ALA A 40 1.09 7.17 12.85
CA ALA A 40 -0.13 7.88 12.50
C ALA A 40 -0.68 7.54 11.11
N HIS A 41 0.17 7.05 10.21
CA HIS A 41 -0.22 6.71 8.84
C HIS A 41 -0.37 5.21 8.58
N ARG A 42 0.07 4.35 9.48
CA ARG A 42 0.10 2.89 9.31
C ARG A 42 -1.25 2.29 8.94
N GLN A 43 -2.33 2.73 9.58
CA GLN A 43 -3.67 2.22 9.28
C GLN A 43 -4.08 2.54 7.83
N ARG A 44 -3.83 3.76 7.37
CA ARG A 44 -4.14 4.19 5.99
C ARG A 44 -3.29 3.45 4.96
N VAL A 45 -1.98 3.34 5.22
CA VAL A 45 -1.08 2.56 4.36
C VAL A 45 -1.53 1.11 4.28
N ARG A 46 -1.92 0.50 5.40
CA ARG A 46 -2.45 -0.86 5.42
C ARG A 46 -3.70 -1.00 4.56
N GLN A 47 -4.63 -0.05 4.61
CA GLN A 47 -5.81 -0.04 3.73
C GLN A 47 -5.41 0.04 2.26
N ILE A 48 -4.49 0.95 1.89
CA ILE A 48 -3.98 1.06 0.53
C ILE A 48 -3.38 -0.27 0.05
N LEU A 49 -2.52 -0.88 0.87
CA LEU A 49 -1.87 -2.15 0.53
C LEU A 49 -2.89 -3.29 0.37
N ILE A 50 -3.92 -3.36 1.21
CA ILE A 50 -5.03 -4.32 1.08
C ILE A 50 -5.70 -4.15 -0.29
N TRP A 51 -6.11 -2.94 -0.63
CA TRP A 51 -6.79 -2.67 -1.89
C TRP A 51 -5.91 -2.99 -3.10
N LEU A 52 -4.65 -2.52 -3.13
CA LEU A 52 -3.72 -2.80 -4.23
C LEU A 52 -3.36 -4.28 -4.38
N THR A 53 -3.45 -5.06 -3.30
CA THR A 53 -3.12 -6.48 -3.30
C THR A 53 -4.26 -7.35 -3.83
N THR A 54 -5.52 -6.98 -3.55
CA THR A 54 -6.68 -7.84 -3.77
C THR A 54 -7.70 -7.28 -4.76
N SER A 55 -7.51 -6.07 -5.26
CA SER A 55 -8.39 -5.51 -6.31
C SER A 55 -8.35 -6.35 -7.59
N HIS A 56 -9.50 -6.47 -8.26
CA HIS A 56 -9.66 -7.23 -9.48
C HIS A 56 -9.16 -6.50 -10.74
N ARG A 57 -8.91 -5.21 -10.63
CA ARG A 57 -8.23 -4.38 -11.64
C ARG A 57 -7.28 -3.38 -11.00
N GLU A 58 -6.45 -2.75 -11.81
CA GLU A 58 -5.65 -1.62 -11.37
C GLU A 58 -6.56 -0.47 -10.92
N LEU A 59 -6.20 0.19 -9.83
CA LEU A 59 -6.95 1.30 -9.26
C LEU A 59 -6.42 2.63 -9.79
N ARG A 60 -7.34 3.52 -10.12
CA ARG A 60 -7.01 4.91 -10.41
C ARG A 60 -6.45 5.57 -9.16
N SER A 61 -5.53 6.51 -9.34
CA SER A 61 -4.94 7.25 -8.23
C SER A 61 -6.00 7.94 -7.35
N ALA A 62 -7.05 8.48 -7.96
CA ALA A 62 -8.19 9.06 -7.25
C ALA A 62 -8.99 8.03 -6.42
N GLU A 63 -9.15 6.79 -6.92
CA GLU A 63 -9.81 5.70 -6.16
C GLU A 63 -8.98 5.33 -4.93
N VAL A 64 -7.66 5.23 -5.07
CA VAL A 64 -6.77 4.94 -3.94
C VAL A 64 -6.80 6.06 -2.90
N ALA A 65 -6.84 7.32 -3.31
CA ALA A 65 -6.99 8.46 -2.41
C ALA A 65 -8.34 8.39 -1.66
N ALA A 66 -9.42 8.02 -2.37
CA ALA A 66 -10.75 7.86 -1.78
C ALA A 66 -10.81 6.74 -0.72
N VAL A 67 -10.13 5.61 -0.94
CA VAL A 67 -10.05 4.49 0.04
C VAL A 67 -9.62 4.97 1.43
N VAL A 68 -8.74 5.97 1.51
CA VAL A 68 -8.18 6.47 2.77
C VAL A 68 -8.63 7.88 3.13
N ALA A 69 -9.62 8.41 2.41
CA ALA A 69 -10.16 9.75 2.58
C ALA A 69 -9.07 10.85 2.55
N PHE A 70 -8.12 10.73 1.64
CA PHE A 70 -7.15 11.77 1.37
C PHE A 70 -7.62 12.70 0.26
N PRO A 71 -7.48 14.03 0.44
CA PRO A 71 -7.88 14.99 -0.57
C PRO A 71 -6.97 14.99 -1.82
N PHE A 72 -5.72 14.51 -1.68
CA PHE A 72 -4.73 14.53 -2.76
C PHE A 72 -3.97 13.21 -2.86
N VAL A 73 -3.79 12.74 -4.09
CA VAL A 73 -3.07 11.51 -4.42
C VAL A 73 -1.59 11.59 -4.02
N GLU A 74 -0.99 12.77 -4.16
CA GLU A 74 0.41 13.00 -3.79
C GLU A 74 0.70 12.69 -2.31
N ASP A 75 -0.29 12.81 -1.44
CA ASP A 75 -0.15 12.48 -0.04
C ASP A 75 -0.09 10.96 0.18
N VAL A 76 -0.81 10.19 -0.62
CA VAL A 76 -0.70 8.72 -0.64
C VAL A 76 0.72 8.30 -1.04
N LEU A 77 1.27 8.91 -2.08
CA LEU A 77 2.60 8.57 -2.59
C LEU A 77 3.73 9.00 -1.66
N LYS A 78 3.56 10.09 -0.91
CA LYS A 78 4.52 10.54 0.11
C LYS A 78 4.62 9.55 1.26
N ILE A 79 3.49 8.93 1.63
CA ILE A 79 3.41 7.97 2.74
C ILE A 79 3.89 6.59 2.29
N CYS A 80 3.47 6.14 1.11
CA CYS A 80 3.91 4.89 0.54
C CYS A 80 5.26 5.07 -0.16
N THR A 81 6.23 4.25 0.22
CA THR A 81 7.55 4.30 -0.41
C THR A 81 7.51 3.72 -1.83
N SER A 82 8.36 4.23 -2.73
CA SER A 82 8.50 3.72 -4.10
C SER A 82 8.95 2.26 -4.21
N VAL A 83 9.34 1.65 -3.09
CA VAL A 83 9.65 0.22 -2.99
C VAL A 83 8.38 -0.62 -2.94
N LEU A 84 7.28 -0.05 -2.40
CA LEU A 84 6.01 -0.76 -2.21
C LEU A 84 5.03 -0.48 -3.34
N VAL A 85 4.93 0.77 -3.79
CA VAL A 85 3.95 1.22 -4.77
C VAL A 85 4.61 2.02 -5.89
N THR A 86 4.04 1.92 -7.07
CA THR A 86 4.45 2.70 -8.25
C THR A 86 3.22 3.30 -8.92
N VAL A 87 3.43 4.45 -9.56
CA VAL A 87 2.43 5.11 -10.40
C VAL A 87 2.73 4.77 -11.85
N ILE A 88 1.69 4.51 -12.60
CA ILE A 88 1.75 4.36 -14.05
C ILE A 88 0.96 5.51 -14.64
N ASP A 89 1.65 6.32 -15.42
CA ASP A 89 1.02 7.37 -16.20
C ASP A 89 0.34 6.73 -17.43
N GLY A 90 -1.00 6.76 -17.46
CA GLY A 90 -1.78 6.38 -18.64
C GLY A 90 -2.11 7.63 -19.46
N ASP A 91 -2.56 7.42 -20.71
CA ASP A 91 -2.92 8.52 -21.62
C ASP A 91 -3.99 9.46 -21.07
N THR A 92 -4.86 8.96 -20.17
CA THR A 92 -5.97 9.73 -19.61
C THR A 92 -6.05 9.70 -18.08
N THR A 93 -5.47 8.72 -17.43
CA THR A 93 -5.57 8.53 -15.98
C THR A 93 -4.34 7.88 -15.40
N GLU A 94 -3.89 8.38 -14.26
CA GLU A 94 -2.85 7.74 -13.46
C GLU A 94 -3.44 6.56 -12.69
N THR A 95 -2.72 5.44 -12.69
CA THR A 95 -3.03 4.27 -11.88
C THR A 95 -1.93 3.99 -10.85
N ILE A 96 -2.34 3.46 -9.71
CA ILE A 96 -1.41 3.05 -8.65
C ILE A 96 -1.44 1.53 -8.55
N LYS A 97 -0.28 0.93 -8.47
CA LYS A 97 -0.13 -0.51 -8.25
C LYS A 97 1.05 -0.84 -7.32
N LEU A 98 1.11 -2.09 -6.87
CA LEU A 98 2.29 -2.58 -6.17
C LEU A 98 3.51 -2.54 -7.10
N ALA A 99 4.65 -2.13 -6.56
CA ALA A 99 5.89 -1.97 -7.33
C ALA A 99 6.37 -3.29 -7.95
N HIS A 100 6.12 -4.41 -7.28
CA HIS A 100 6.46 -5.74 -7.75
C HIS A 100 5.51 -6.79 -7.15
N PHE A 101 5.31 -7.93 -7.83
CA PHE A 101 4.44 -9.00 -7.33
C PHE A 101 4.92 -9.61 -6.00
N THR A 102 6.23 -9.61 -5.75
CA THR A 102 6.79 -10.09 -4.48
C THR A 102 6.39 -9.26 -3.27
N VAL A 103 5.97 -7.99 -3.47
CA VAL A 103 5.36 -7.19 -2.40
C VAL A 103 4.04 -7.81 -1.96
N LYS A 104 3.23 -8.28 -2.92
CA LYS A 104 1.97 -8.99 -2.63
C LYS A 104 2.22 -10.25 -1.81
N GLU A 105 3.17 -11.07 -2.24
CA GLU A 105 3.53 -12.31 -1.55
C GLU A 105 4.02 -12.05 -0.12
N PHE A 106 4.81 -11.00 0.06
CA PHE A 106 5.33 -10.58 1.36
C PHE A 106 4.23 -10.08 2.33
N LEU A 107 3.22 -9.38 1.82
CA LEU A 107 2.13 -8.83 2.64
C LEU A 107 1.11 -9.89 3.08
N ILE A 108 0.88 -10.91 2.23
CA ILE A 108 -0.09 -11.95 2.48
C ILE A 108 0.52 -13.04 3.36
N ILE A 109 -0.05 -13.22 4.54
CA ILE A 109 0.30 -14.36 5.39
C ILE A 109 -0.49 -15.58 4.93
N CYS A 110 0.24 -16.58 4.41
CA CYS A 110 -0.34 -17.84 3.99
C CYS A 110 -0.66 -18.78 5.18
N HIS A 111 0.01 -18.60 6.31
CA HIS A 111 -0.15 -19.46 7.50
C HIS A 111 -0.30 -18.64 8.78
N VAL A 112 -1.34 -18.94 9.55
CA VAL A 112 -1.64 -18.32 10.87
C VAL A 112 -0.58 -18.67 11.94
N GLN A 113 0.43 -19.47 11.61
CA GLN A 113 1.47 -19.95 12.53
C GLN A 113 2.72 -19.09 12.58
N ASP A 114 2.79 -18.01 11.79
CA ASP A 114 3.90 -17.07 11.91
C ASP A 114 3.77 -16.30 13.22
N GLU A 115 4.68 -16.55 14.15
CA GLU A 115 4.66 -16.07 15.54
C GLU A 115 4.71 -14.53 15.66
N ILE A 116 5.06 -13.82 14.58
CA ILE A 116 5.16 -12.35 14.56
C ILE A 116 4.27 -11.77 13.48
N MET A 117 3.07 -11.34 13.87
CA MET A 117 2.18 -10.60 12.99
C MET A 117 2.53 -9.11 13.01
N HIS A 118 3.12 -8.63 11.92
CA HIS A 118 3.38 -7.19 11.75
C HIS A 118 2.09 -6.42 11.43
N TRP A 119 2.08 -5.11 11.69
CA TRP A 119 0.92 -4.25 11.47
C TRP A 119 0.42 -4.21 10.01
N TYR A 120 1.28 -4.51 9.05
CA TYR A 120 0.99 -4.51 7.61
C TYR A 120 0.57 -5.88 7.07
N ASN A 121 0.71 -6.95 7.84
CA ASN A 121 0.31 -8.28 7.39
C ASN A 121 -1.21 -8.48 7.43
N PHE A 122 -1.73 -9.24 6.49
CA PHE A 122 -3.14 -9.62 6.44
C PHE A 122 -3.33 -10.93 5.68
N THR A 123 -4.43 -11.62 5.96
CA THR A 123 -4.88 -12.77 5.19
C THR A 123 -5.72 -12.32 4.00
N VAL A 124 -5.80 -13.14 2.96
CA VAL A 124 -6.65 -12.87 1.79
C VAL A 124 -8.11 -12.68 2.21
N GLY A 125 -8.63 -13.54 3.09
CA GLY A 125 -10.01 -13.42 3.59
C GLY A 125 -10.28 -12.11 4.33
N LEU A 126 -9.33 -11.64 5.15
CA LEU A 126 -9.45 -10.33 5.81
C LEU A 126 -9.46 -9.20 4.77
N ALA A 127 -8.61 -9.29 3.75
CA ALA A 127 -8.54 -8.28 2.71
C ALA A 127 -9.84 -8.15 1.92
N HIS A 128 -10.41 -9.27 1.46
CA HIS A 128 -11.70 -9.29 0.78
C HIS A 128 -12.81 -8.72 1.65
N ARG A 129 -12.88 -9.15 2.91
CA ARG A 129 -13.86 -8.62 3.87
C ARG A 129 -13.75 -7.10 4.03
N CYS A 130 -12.54 -6.54 4.18
CA CYS A 130 -12.35 -5.10 4.29
C CYS A 130 -12.83 -4.35 3.04
N ILE A 131 -12.57 -4.89 1.85
CA ILE A 131 -13.04 -4.29 0.60
C ILE A 131 -14.57 -4.37 0.50
N THR A 132 -15.17 -5.53 0.83
CA THR A 132 -16.63 -5.69 0.84
C THR A 132 -17.30 -4.68 1.77
N GLU A 133 -16.82 -4.55 3.01
CA GLU A 133 -17.35 -3.60 3.98
C GLU A 133 -17.30 -2.15 3.42
N GLN A 134 -16.17 -1.71 2.88
CA GLN A 134 -16.04 -0.38 2.28
C GLN A 134 -16.90 -0.21 1.01
N ALA A 135 -16.96 -1.22 0.15
CA ALA A 135 -17.79 -1.18 -1.05
C ALA A 135 -19.30 -1.05 -0.70
N VAL A 136 -19.76 -1.82 0.28
CA VAL A 136 -21.14 -1.74 0.77
C VAL A 136 -21.42 -0.37 1.38
N ASP A 137 -20.50 0.16 2.18
CA ASP A 137 -20.63 1.52 2.74
C ASP A 137 -20.72 2.59 1.64
N CYS A 138 -19.95 2.44 0.56
CA CYS A 138 -20.04 3.36 -0.60
C CYS A 138 -21.37 3.26 -1.34
N LEU A 139 -21.91 2.04 -1.53
CA LEU A 139 -23.12 1.81 -2.33
C LEU A 139 -24.40 2.14 -1.57
N PHE A 140 -24.43 1.90 -0.26
CA PHE A 140 -25.65 1.99 0.57
C PHE A 140 -25.54 3.05 1.67
N GLY A 141 -24.37 3.64 1.83
CA GLY A 141 -24.14 4.73 2.78
C GLY A 141 -24.82 6.02 2.32
N THR A 142 -25.15 6.88 3.27
CA THR A 142 -25.79 8.18 3.02
C THR A 142 -24.78 9.29 2.74
N SER A 143 -23.51 8.96 2.55
CA SER A 143 -22.44 9.94 2.35
C SER A 143 -22.31 10.29 0.88
N ASP A 144 -22.74 11.49 0.51
CA ASP A 144 -22.54 12.09 -0.82
C ASP A 144 -21.16 12.76 -0.94
N SER A 145 -20.13 12.20 -0.28
CA SER A 145 -18.80 12.78 -0.40
C SER A 145 -18.20 12.52 -1.79
N PRO A 146 -17.42 13.46 -2.34
CA PRO A 146 -16.75 13.25 -3.63
C PRO A 146 -15.87 12.01 -3.66
N GLU A 147 -15.27 11.67 -2.52
CA GLU A 147 -14.42 10.50 -2.35
C GLU A 147 -15.25 9.21 -2.50
N THR A 148 -16.42 9.15 -1.85
CA THR A 148 -17.34 8.01 -1.97
C THR A 148 -17.77 7.80 -3.43
N GLN A 149 -18.07 8.89 -4.15
CA GLN A 149 -18.47 8.82 -5.55
C GLN A 149 -17.40 8.18 -6.45
N MET A 150 -16.11 8.43 -6.18
CA MET A 150 -15.01 7.84 -6.97
C MET A 150 -14.89 6.33 -6.82
N LEU A 151 -15.31 5.76 -5.69
CA LEU A 151 -15.29 4.32 -5.46
C LEU A 151 -16.55 3.59 -5.95
N ILE A 152 -17.62 4.29 -6.24
CA ILE A 152 -18.91 3.68 -6.63
C ILE A 152 -18.77 2.82 -7.89
N ASP A 153 -17.99 3.27 -8.88
CA ASP A 153 -17.77 2.51 -10.12
C ASP A 153 -17.12 1.15 -9.81
N TYR A 154 -16.05 1.17 -9.01
CA TYR A 154 -15.40 -0.06 -8.59
C TYR A 154 -16.33 -0.93 -7.72
N ALA A 155 -16.95 -0.33 -6.72
CA ALA A 155 -17.82 -1.03 -5.79
C ALA A 155 -18.99 -1.71 -6.52
N SER A 156 -19.68 -1.00 -7.43
CA SER A 156 -20.85 -1.54 -8.16
C SER A 156 -20.49 -2.76 -9.02
N GLU A 157 -19.26 -2.80 -9.56
CA GLU A 157 -18.81 -3.86 -10.44
C GLU A 157 -18.26 -5.07 -9.68
N TYR A 158 -17.47 -4.84 -8.63
CA TYR A 158 -16.62 -5.88 -8.03
C TYR A 158 -16.99 -6.29 -6.59
N TRP A 159 -17.90 -5.59 -5.90
CA TRP A 159 -18.21 -5.97 -4.51
C TRP A 159 -18.66 -7.44 -4.33
N PRO A 160 -19.41 -8.06 -5.27
CA PRO A 160 -19.85 -9.44 -5.09
C PRO A 160 -18.69 -10.44 -5.17
N GLU A 161 -17.61 -10.08 -5.85
CA GLU A 161 -16.43 -10.94 -6.00
C GLU A 161 -15.54 -10.92 -4.77
N HIS A 162 -15.73 -9.93 -3.89
CA HIS A 162 -15.06 -9.83 -2.59
C HIS A 162 -15.88 -10.43 -1.45
N ALA A 163 -17.19 -10.64 -1.62
CA ALA A 163 -18.08 -11.20 -0.60
C ALA A 163 -17.91 -12.73 -0.51
#